data_30f35e91ecf23d2224d89f3caac1c46c
#
_entry.id   30f35e91ecf23d2224d89f3caac1c46c
#
_cell.length_a   1.000
_cell.length_b   1.000
_cell.length_c   1.000
_cell.angle_alpha   90.00
_cell.angle_beta   90.00
_cell.angle_gamma   90.00
#
_symmetry.space_group_name_H-M   'P 1'
#
loop_
_entity.id
_entity.type
_entity.pdbx_description
1 polymer ?
#
loop_
_entity_poly.entity_id
_entity_poly.type
_entity_poly.pdbx_seq_one_letter_code
_entity_poly.pdbx_strand_id
1 'polypeptide(L)' 'MDAGWTMIHLARSEQSAREILRFLQQESFLARYRRVTSGSGQRDCFEILVPAGEAAEAQQLLIENNLLR' A
#
# COMPACT_ATOMS: atom_id res chain seq x y z
N MET A 1 17.09 6.21 6.92
CA MET A 1 16.46 6.82 5.75
C MET A 1 15.79 5.76 4.92
N ASP A 2 14.53 5.99 4.58
CA ASP A 2 13.76 4.99 3.84
C ASP A 2 13.88 5.17 2.35
N ALA A 3 15.07 5.51 1.92
CA ALA A 3 15.30 5.66 0.51
C ALA A 3 14.89 4.37 -0.18
N GLY A 4 14.04 4.48 -1.15
CA GLY A 4 13.65 3.33 -1.91
C GLY A 4 12.24 2.84 -1.67
N TRP A 5 11.57 3.27 -0.62
CA TRP A 5 10.18 2.89 -0.36
C TRP A 5 9.25 4.04 -0.64
N THR A 6 8.16 3.75 -1.30
CA THR A 6 7.20 4.77 -1.71
C THR A 6 5.80 4.29 -1.37
N MET A 7 5.00 5.20 -0.79
CA MET A 7 3.61 4.90 -0.53
C MET A 7 2.81 5.02 -1.83
N ILE A 8 2.07 3.98 -2.18
CA ILE A 8 1.28 4.00 -3.40
C ILE A 8 -0.22 4.03 -3.12
N HIS A 9 -0.62 3.80 -1.87
CA HIS A 9 -2.03 3.81 -1.53
C HIS A 9 -2.17 3.90 -0.03
N LEU A 10 -3.27 4.50 0.39
CA LEU A 10 -3.60 4.61 1.80
C LEU A 10 -4.91 3.86 2.04
N ALA A 11 -4.81 2.69 2.66
CA ALA A 11 -5.97 1.88 2.94
C ALA A 11 -6.62 2.32 4.24
N ARG A 12 -7.93 2.19 4.32
CA ARG A 12 -8.69 2.66 5.48
C ARG A 12 -8.87 1.60 6.54
N SER A 13 -8.58 0.35 6.25
CA SER A 13 -8.70 -0.73 7.21
C SER A 13 -7.55 -1.69 7.03
N GLU A 14 -7.26 -2.43 8.10
CA GLU A 14 -6.22 -3.42 8.02
C GLU A 14 -6.58 -4.54 7.05
N GLN A 15 -7.84 -4.90 7.02
CA GLN A 15 -8.29 -5.94 6.10
C GLN A 15 -8.02 -5.54 4.65
N SER A 16 -8.38 -4.32 4.31
CA SER A 16 -8.13 -3.81 2.97
C SER A 16 -6.64 -3.79 2.66
N ALA A 17 -5.83 -3.34 3.63
CA ALA A 17 -4.39 -3.29 3.43
C ALA A 17 -3.82 -4.68 3.18
N ARG A 18 -4.30 -5.68 3.93
CA ARG A 18 -3.82 -7.04 3.76
C ARG A 18 -4.19 -7.61 2.40
N GLU A 19 -5.37 -7.30 1.92
CA GLU A 19 -5.80 -7.77 0.60
C GLU A 19 -4.91 -7.20 -0.48
N ILE A 20 -4.64 -5.91 -0.40
CA ILE A 20 -3.78 -5.27 -1.37
C ILE A 20 -2.37 -5.84 -1.29
N LEU A 21 -1.88 -6.01 -0.08
CA LEU A 21 -0.54 -6.55 0.11
C LEU A 21 -0.42 -7.95 -0.47
N ARG A 22 -1.41 -8.80 -0.19
CA ARG A 22 -1.38 -10.16 -0.71
C ARG A 22 -1.38 -10.18 -2.23
N PHE A 23 -2.21 -9.31 -2.83
CA PHE A 23 -2.26 -9.23 -4.28
C PHE A 23 -0.90 -8.84 -4.85
N LEU A 24 -0.28 -7.82 -4.27
CA LEU A 24 1.02 -7.37 -4.77
C LEU A 24 2.08 -8.44 -4.60
N GLN A 25 2.06 -9.16 -3.49
CA GLN A 25 3.03 -10.23 -3.28
C GLN A 25 2.85 -11.37 -4.26
N GLN A 26 1.60 -11.67 -4.61
CA GLN A 26 1.31 -12.69 -5.63
C GLN A 26 1.85 -12.28 -6.99
N GLU A 27 1.93 -10.98 -7.24
CA GLU A 27 2.47 -10.46 -8.49
C GLU A 27 3.97 -10.22 -8.40
N SER A 28 4.59 -10.75 -7.37
CA SER A 28 6.04 -10.69 -7.19
C SER A 28 6.57 -9.31 -6.81
N PHE A 29 5.72 -8.45 -6.29
CA PHE A 29 6.19 -7.18 -5.76
C PHE A 29 6.63 -7.35 -4.32
N LEU A 30 7.66 -6.63 -3.96
CA LEU A 30 8.09 -6.52 -2.59
C LEU A 30 7.25 -5.43 -1.95
N ALA A 31 6.30 -5.82 -1.11
CA ALA A 31 5.34 -4.87 -0.56
C ALA A 31 5.21 -5.04 0.94
N ARG A 32 4.87 -3.96 1.60
CA ARG A 32 4.57 -3.97 3.02
C ARG A 32 3.54 -2.90 3.32
N TYR A 33 2.91 -2.98 4.49
CA TYR A 33 2.06 -1.89 4.93
C TYR A 33 2.49 -1.43 6.31
N ARG A 34 2.12 -0.20 6.62
CA ARG A 34 2.44 0.42 7.88
C ARG A 34 1.23 1.15 8.40
N ARG A 35 0.94 0.94 9.69
CA ARG A 35 -0.16 1.63 10.33
C ARG A 35 0.26 3.06 10.65
N VAL A 36 -0.63 4.01 10.33
CA VAL A 36 -0.43 5.40 10.72
C VAL A 36 -1.70 5.90 11.37
N THR A 37 -1.55 6.72 12.39
CA THR A 37 -2.68 7.29 13.09
C THR A 37 -2.82 8.75 12.67
N SER A 38 -4.04 9.16 12.36
CA SER A 38 -4.26 10.56 11.99
C SER A 38 -3.97 11.45 13.18
N GLY A 39 -3.71 12.71 12.90
CA GLY A 39 -3.38 13.66 13.94
C GLY A 39 -4.45 13.80 15.01
N SER A 40 -5.70 13.60 14.66
CA SER A 40 -6.79 13.68 15.60
C SER A 40 -6.96 12.40 16.41
N GLY A 41 -6.29 11.34 16.04
CA GLY A 41 -6.40 10.06 16.72
C GLY A 41 -7.70 9.35 16.45
N GLN A 42 -8.47 9.80 15.50
CA GLN A 42 -9.79 9.26 15.23
C GLN A 42 -9.77 7.95 14.49
N ARG A 43 -8.86 7.80 13.55
CA ARG A 43 -8.84 6.64 12.69
C ARG A 43 -7.42 6.24 12.36
N ASP A 44 -7.23 4.94 12.24
CA ASP A 44 -6.00 4.40 11.72
C ASP A 44 -6.11 4.26 10.23
N CYS A 45 -5.03 4.54 9.57
CA CYS A 45 -4.89 4.29 8.14
C CYS A 45 -3.68 3.41 7.94
N PHE A 46 -3.58 2.80 6.77
CA PHE A 46 -2.51 1.85 6.50
C PHE A 46 -1.86 2.21 5.17
N GLU A 47 -0.60 2.64 5.25
CA GLU A 47 0.15 2.99 4.05
C GLU A 47 0.65 1.73 3.38
N ILE A 48 0.40 1.61 2.09
CA ILE A 48 0.92 0.51 1.28
C ILE A 48 2.20 1.00 0.63
N LEU A 49 3.29 0.30 0.89
CA LEU A 49 4.62 0.73 0.49
C LEU A 49 5.25 -0.31 -0.43
N VAL A 50 5.88 0.17 -1.48
CA VAL A 50 6.66 -0.68 -2.39
C VAL A 50 7.98 0.03 -2.68
N PRO A 51 8.98 -0.70 -3.21
CA PRO A 51 10.21 -0.03 -3.62
C PRO A 51 9.91 1.03 -4.68
N ALA A 52 10.60 2.16 -4.59
CA ALA A 52 10.31 3.29 -5.46
C ALA A 52 10.38 2.92 -6.94
N GLY A 53 11.30 2.05 -7.31
CA GLY A 53 11.43 1.64 -8.70
C GLY A 53 10.27 0.83 -9.22
N GLU A 54 9.43 0.30 -8.34
CA GLU A 54 8.28 -0.50 -8.73
C GLU A 54 6.95 0.24 -8.50
N ALA A 55 7.01 1.45 -8.01
CA ALA A 55 5.80 2.14 -7.57
C ALA A 55 4.81 2.34 -8.70
N ALA A 56 5.27 2.80 -9.84
CA ALA A 56 4.37 3.08 -10.97
C ALA A 56 3.71 1.79 -11.46
N GLU A 57 4.47 0.73 -11.57
CA GLU A 57 3.96 -0.54 -12.06
C GLU A 57 2.98 -1.16 -11.06
N ALA A 58 3.32 -1.11 -9.78
CA ALA A 58 2.44 -1.65 -8.75
C ALA A 58 1.12 -0.88 -8.71
N GLN A 59 1.20 0.43 -8.80
CA GLN A 59 0.01 1.26 -8.77
C GLN A 59 -0.88 0.99 -9.98
N GLN A 60 -0.26 0.81 -11.14
CA GLN A 60 -1.00 0.48 -12.35
C GLN A 60 -1.77 -0.83 -12.19
N LEU A 61 -1.13 -1.83 -11.61
CA LEU A 61 -1.78 -3.11 -11.36
C LEU A 61 -2.97 -2.97 -10.44
N LEU A 62 -2.84 -2.17 -9.38
CA LEU A 62 -3.95 -1.97 -8.46
C LEU A 62 -5.12 -1.28 -9.13
N ILE A 63 -4.84 -0.32 -10.00
CA ILE A 63 -5.88 0.37 -10.76
C ILE A 63 -6.59 -0.61 -11.68
N GLU A 64 -5.83 -1.41 -12.41
CA GLU A 64 -6.40 -2.34 -13.37
C GLU A 64 -7.28 -3.40 -12.71
N ASN A 65 -7.02 -3.72 -11.46
CA ASN A 65 -7.76 -4.73 -10.74
C ASN A 65 -8.76 -4.17 -9.75
N ASN A 66 -9.00 -2.86 -9.82
CA ASN A 66 -10.00 -2.20 -8.98
C ASN A 66 -9.72 -2.34 -7.51
N LEU A 67 -8.47 -2.29 -7.12
CA LEU A 67 -8.10 -2.46 -5.72
C LEU A 67 -7.88 -1.15 -4.99
N LEU A 68 -7.87 -0.03 -5.70
CA LEU A 68 -7.76 1.28 -5.07
C LEU A 68 -9.15 1.79 -4.71
N ARG A 69 -9.49 1.64 -3.44
CA ARG A 69 -10.82 2.05 -2.96
C ARG A 69 -10.71 2.91 -1.74
#